data_7fc9bacc95db3d91935f085c4a5aeb47
#
_entry.id   7fc9bacc95db3d91935f085c4a5aeb47
#
_cell.length_a   1.000
_cell.length_b   1.000
_cell.length_c   1.000
_cell.angle_alpha   90.00
_cell.angle_beta   90.00
_cell.angle_gamma   90.00
#
_symmetry.space_group_name_H-M   'P 1'
#
loop_
_entity.id
_entity.type
_entity.pdbx_description
1 polymer ?
#
loop_
_entity_poly.entity_id
_entity_poly.type
_entity_poly.pdbx_seq_one_letter_code
_entity_poly.pdbx_strand_id
1 'polypeptide(L)'
;MEPDILASAGDPGTARETSIGANTVQSEGSPKVETPPDIAKAQSVRLHSVTAHAPVTPRVRTHTGGFANGHARPRTAVTGLWRTAPSSSVTPAVLPFETPLPEGLYLRAGKRAIDLVGAVLALVILAPVILVLALLVKLTSPGPVFYRSTRIGRGGRPFTFIKLRSMVQDAEYKRRQLKHLNEADGPVFKIARDPRITPIGRFLRTTSLDEVPQFWNVLRGDMSLVGPRPPIAEEVAQYEPWQLRRLDVRPGITCLWQISGRSRIGFQEWMRLDLEYIRHQSFRLDVKILLRTIPAVLSREGAY
;
A
#
# COMPACT_ATOMS: atom_id res chain seq x y z
N MET A 1 57.34 -35.79 18.03
CA MET A 1 57.67 -35.92 19.48
C MET A 1 56.31 -35.73 20.18
N GLU A 2 55.63 -36.82 20.40
CA GLU A 2 54.68 -37.05 21.49
C GLU A 2 55.50 -37.27 22.78
N PRO A 3 54.96 -37.28 23.98
CA PRO A 3 53.86 -38.10 24.44
C PRO A 3 52.87 -37.35 25.40
N ASP A 4 51.61 -37.78 25.44
CA ASP A 4 50.95 -38.72 26.41
C ASP A 4 50.84 -38.22 27.86
N ILE A 5 49.67 -38.26 28.52
CA ILE A 5 49.18 -39.35 29.39
C ILE A 5 48.00 -38.85 30.28
N LEU A 6 46.93 -39.58 30.31
CA LEU A 6 46.04 -40.24 31.27
C LEU A 6 44.88 -39.40 31.86
N ALA A 7 43.66 -39.71 31.60
CA ALA A 7 42.74 -40.69 32.14
C ALA A 7 42.52 -40.65 33.67
N SER A 8 41.33 -40.35 34.13
CA SER A 8 40.72 -41.04 35.28
C SER A 8 39.19 -40.94 35.25
N ALA A 9 38.63 -42.10 35.23
CA ALA A 9 37.21 -42.43 35.40
C ALA A 9 36.78 -42.32 36.89
N GLY A 10 35.48 -42.21 37.12
CA GLY A 10 34.88 -42.30 38.42
C GLY A 10 33.35 -42.12 38.36
N ASP A 11 32.67 -43.24 38.19
CA ASP A 11 31.25 -43.53 38.42
C ASP A 11 31.14 -44.14 39.84
N PRO A 12 29.93 -44.52 40.35
CA PRO A 12 28.61 -43.86 40.55
C PRO A 12 28.16 -43.91 42.03
N GLY A 13 26.94 -43.49 42.28
CA GLY A 13 26.17 -43.99 43.42
C GLY A 13 25.51 -42.94 44.30
N THR A 14 24.31 -42.85 44.36
CA THR A 14 23.32 -43.47 45.21
C THR A 14 22.02 -42.63 45.27
N ALA A 15 20.97 -43.32 45.05
CA ALA A 15 19.62 -42.90 45.30
C ALA A 15 19.33 -42.43 46.74
N ARG A 16 18.49 -41.43 46.90
CA ARG A 16 17.61 -41.28 48.07
C ARG A 16 16.26 -40.76 47.66
N GLU A 17 15.31 -41.66 47.65
CA GLU A 17 13.87 -41.41 47.83
C GLU A 17 13.67 -40.70 49.17
N THR A 18 12.87 -39.64 49.15
CA THR A 18 12.07 -39.23 50.32
C THR A 18 10.71 -38.79 49.83
N SER A 19 9.77 -39.67 50.09
CA SER A 19 8.34 -39.54 50.10
C SER A 19 7.87 -38.48 51.11
N ILE A 20 6.60 -38.06 50.89
CA ILE A 20 5.61 -37.50 51.83
C ILE A 20 5.33 -36.00 51.68
N GLY A 21 4.06 -35.77 51.34
CA GLY A 21 3.42 -34.47 51.54
C GLY A 21 2.25 -34.19 50.61
N ALA A 22 1.19 -35.03 50.68
CA ALA A 22 -0.11 -34.71 50.14
C ALA A 22 -0.70 -33.53 50.92
N ASN A 23 -0.85 -32.38 50.32
CA ASN A 23 -1.69 -31.30 50.82
C ASN A 23 -2.81 -31.03 49.81
N THR A 24 -3.97 -31.47 50.18
CA THR A 24 -5.29 -31.13 49.63
C THR A 24 -5.51 -29.63 49.83
N VAL A 25 -5.52 -28.86 48.76
CA VAL A 25 -6.01 -27.48 48.78
C VAL A 25 -7.34 -27.43 48.05
N GLN A 26 -8.33 -27.02 48.80
CA GLN A 26 -9.72 -26.85 48.45
C GLN A 26 -9.91 -25.96 47.20
N SER A 27 -10.88 -26.35 46.40
CA SER A 27 -11.48 -25.62 45.30
C SER A 27 -12.18 -24.37 45.81
N GLU A 28 -11.61 -23.19 45.64
CA GLU A 28 -12.33 -21.92 45.75
C GLU A 28 -12.70 -21.38 44.37
N GLY A 29 -13.96 -21.08 44.29
CA GLY A 29 -14.83 -20.42 43.36
C GLY A 29 -14.25 -19.74 42.14
N SER A 30 -14.68 -20.19 40.99
CA SER A 30 -14.62 -19.41 39.73
C SER A 30 -15.48 -18.15 39.84
N PRO A 31 -15.00 -16.97 39.44
CA PRO A 31 -15.83 -15.77 39.38
C PRO A 31 -16.86 -15.92 38.24
N LYS A 32 -18.12 -15.73 38.60
CA LYS A 32 -19.26 -15.62 37.69
C LYS A 32 -19.03 -14.46 36.73
N VAL A 33 -18.99 -14.75 35.42
CA VAL A 33 -19.09 -13.76 34.37
C VAL A 33 -20.53 -13.24 34.37
N GLU A 34 -20.71 -12.00 34.80
CA GLU A 34 -21.97 -11.27 34.62
C GLU A 34 -22.11 -10.87 33.15
N THR A 35 -23.17 -11.35 32.51
CA THR A 35 -23.66 -10.91 31.22
C THR A 35 -24.24 -9.49 31.34
N PRO A 36 -23.86 -8.54 30.50
CA PRO A 36 -24.51 -7.23 30.48
C PRO A 36 -25.95 -7.32 29.92
N PRO A 37 -26.85 -6.44 30.37
CA PRO A 37 -28.27 -6.53 30.04
C PRO A 37 -28.56 -6.16 28.57
N ASP A 38 -29.61 -6.80 28.07
CA ASP A 38 -30.30 -6.64 26.80
C ASP A 38 -30.40 -5.18 26.31
N ILE A 39 -29.71 -4.86 25.19
CA ILE A 39 -29.98 -3.67 24.40
C ILE A 39 -30.87 -4.06 23.22
N ALA A 40 -32.07 -4.50 23.53
CA ALA A 40 -33.12 -4.73 22.58
C ALA A 40 -34.34 -3.86 22.87
N LYS A 41 -34.18 -2.54 23.01
CA LYS A 41 -35.30 -1.56 23.00
C LYS A 41 -34.75 -0.15 22.84
N ALA A 42 -34.50 0.27 21.62
CA ALA A 42 -34.70 1.66 21.16
C ALA A 42 -34.13 1.81 19.75
N GLN A 43 -35.01 1.76 18.77
CA GLN A 43 -35.00 2.66 17.62
C GLN A 43 -35.96 2.17 16.53
N SER A 44 -37.24 2.36 16.81
CA SER A 44 -38.24 2.54 15.73
C SER A 44 -38.14 3.98 15.23
N VAL A 45 -37.27 4.28 14.30
CA VAL A 45 -37.30 5.51 13.53
C VAL A 45 -37.98 5.22 12.22
N ARG A 46 -39.08 5.96 12.02
CA ARG A 46 -39.98 5.92 10.83
C ARG A 46 -39.22 6.05 9.55
N LEU A 47 -39.24 5.02 8.72
CA LEU A 47 -38.86 5.09 7.31
C LEU A 47 -40.01 5.79 6.55
N HIS A 48 -39.73 7.00 6.07
CA HIS A 48 -40.59 7.64 5.05
C HIS A 48 -40.34 6.91 3.73
N SER A 49 -41.45 6.49 3.14
CA SER A 49 -41.53 5.84 1.86
C SER A 49 -40.93 6.69 0.73
N VAL A 50 -39.81 6.26 0.17
CA VAL A 50 -39.29 6.74 -1.11
C VAL A 50 -39.86 5.82 -2.19
N THR A 51 -40.71 6.40 -3.02
CA THR A 51 -41.34 5.77 -4.18
C THR A 51 -40.26 5.24 -5.14
N ALA A 52 -40.30 3.94 -5.38
CA ALA A 52 -39.45 3.28 -6.36
C ALA A 52 -39.91 3.68 -7.80
N HIS A 53 -39.05 4.38 -8.53
CA HIS A 53 -39.17 4.50 -9.98
C HIS A 53 -38.67 3.22 -10.66
N ALA A 54 -39.51 2.63 -11.48
CA ALA A 54 -39.22 1.44 -12.27
C ALA A 54 -38.09 1.72 -13.29
N PRO A 55 -37.28 0.70 -13.63
CA PRO A 55 -36.21 0.87 -14.60
C PRO A 55 -36.77 0.97 -16.02
N VAL A 56 -36.33 2.02 -16.73
CA VAL A 56 -36.60 2.22 -18.15
C VAL A 56 -35.68 1.28 -18.94
N THR A 57 -36.27 0.29 -19.64
CA THR A 57 -35.57 -0.55 -20.59
C THR A 57 -35.33 0.19 -21.89
N PRO A 58 -34.11 0.22 -22.44
CA PRO A 58 -33.86 0.78 -23.77
C PRO A 58 -34.37 -0.18 -24.84
N ARG A 59 -35.26 0.33 -25.69
CA ARG A 59 -35.79 -0.35 -26.87
C ARG A 59 -34.71 -0.45 -27.95
N VAL A 60 -34.24 -1.63 -28.22
CA VAL A 60 -33.32 -1.92 -29.35
C VAL A 60 -34.18 -1.86 -30.65
N ARG A 61 -33.88 -0.90 -31.51
CA ARG A 61 -34.39 -0.85 -32.90
C ARG A 61 -33.47 -1.69 -33.78
N THR A 62 -33.96 -2.83 -34.22
CA THR A 62 -33.34 -3.62 -35.28
C THR A 62 -33.69 -3.00 -36.64
N HIS A 63 -32.69 -2.49 -37.34
CA HIS A 63 -32.77 -2.21 -38.78
C HIS A 63 -32.29 -3.42 -39.55
N THR A 64 -33.21 -4.10 -40.22
CA THR A 64 -32.95 -5.04 -41.29
C THR A 64 -32.72 -4.29 -42.59
N GLY A 65 -31.61 -4.44 -43.22
CA GLY A 65 -31.30 -3.84 -44.55
C GLY A 65 -30.18 -4.60 -45.24
N GLY A 66 -30.57 -5.38 -46.24
CA GLY A 66 -30.05 -5.58 -47.57
C GLY A 66 -28.64 -6.10 -47.79
N PHE A 67 -28.55 -7.29 -48.35
CA PHE A 67 -27.37 -7.94 -48.94
C PHE A 67 -26.75 -7.11 -50.07
N ALA A 68 -25.42 -6.98 -50.10
CA ALA A 68 -24.64 -6.81 -51.31
C ALA A 68 -23.24 -7.42 -51.11
N ASN A 69 -22.87 -8.29 -52.04
CA ASN A 69 -21.62 -9.03 -52.13
C ASN A 69 -20.40 -8.13 -52.36
N GLY A 70 -19.29 -8.41 -51.67
CA GLY A 70 -18.01 -7.80 -51.97
C GLY A 70 -16.88 -8.43 -51.16
N HIS A 71 -16.08 -9.29 -51.77
CA HIS A 71 -14.88 -9.87 -51.16
C HIS A 71 -13.85 -8.80 -50.79
N ALA A 72 -13.63 -8.54 -49.50
CA ALA A 72 -12.46 -7.85 -49.01
C ALA A 72 -12.03 -8.47 -47.66
N ARG A 73 -10.79 -8.96 -47.61
CA ARG A 73 -10.17 -9.50 -46.41
C ARG A 73 -10.09 -8.41 -45.35
N PRO A 74 -10.48 -8.66 -44.08
CA PRO A 74 -10.30 -7.66 -43.04
C PRO A 74 -8.84 -7.66 -42.58
N ARG A 75 -8.14 -6.56 -42.83
CA ARG A 75 -6.95 -6.18 -42.09
C ARG A 75 -7.42 -5.81 -40.68
N THR A 76 -7.21 -6.66 -39.70
CA THR A 76 -7.42 -6.37 -38.29
C THR A 76 -6.36 -5.34 -37.82
N ALA A 77 -6.68 -4.08 -37.99
CA ALA A 77 -6.04 -3.01 -37.23
C ALA A 77 -6.60 -3.05 -35.81
N VAL A 78 -5.87 -3.67 -34.89
CA VAL A 78 -6.12 -3.50 -33.45
C VAL A 78 -5.55 -2.15 -33.04
N THR A 79 -6.26 -1.10 -33.38
CA THR A 79 -6.00 0.25 -32.88
C THR A 79 -7.03 0.59 -31.81
N GLY A 80 -6.57 0.70 -30.58
CA GLY A 80 -7.12 1.67 -29.63
C GLY A 80 -8.40 1.29 -28.92
N LEU A 81 -8.33 0.45 -27.91
CA LEU A 81 -9.34 0.36 -26.86
C LEU A 81 -8.74 0.72 -25.49
N TRP A 82 -8.12 1.90 -25.43
CA TRP A 82 -7.90 2.61 -24.15
C TRP A 82 -8.81 3.84 -24.11
N ARG A 83 -10.09 3.66 -24.37
CA ARG A 83 -11.06 4.66 -23.94
C ARG A 83 -11.24 4.50 -22.44
N THR A 84 -10.65 5.45 -21.72
CA THR A 84 -10.92 5.77 -20.33
C THR A 84 -12.41 5.70 -20.06
N ALA A 85 -12.80 4.80 -19.15
CA ALA A 85 -14.10 4.88 -18.52
C ALA A 85 -14.28 6.30 -17.97
N PRO A 86 -15.50 6.87 -18.03
CA PRO A 86 -15.76 8.18 -17.45
C PRO A 86 -15.42 8.07 -15.96
N SER A 87 -14.42 8.84 -15.53
CA SER A 87 -14.15 9.05 -14.13
C SER A 87 -15.36 9.78 -13.55
N SER A 88 -16.26 9.02 -12.95
CA SER A 88 -17.12 9.61 -11.93
C SER A 88 -16.17 10.18 -10.91
N SER A 89 -15.99 11.49 -10.89
CA SER A 89 -15.24 12.22 -9.91
C SER A 89 -15.97 12.09 -8.57
N VAL A 90 -15.74 10.98 -7.89
CA VAL A 90 -16.01 10.89 -6.46
C VAL A 90 -14.94 11.75 -5.82
N THR A 91 -15.20 13.05 -5.72
CA THR A 91 -14.43 13.93 -4.85
C THR A 91 -14.92 13.59 -3.45
N PRO A 92 -14.16 12.85 -2.63
CA PRO A 92 -14.58 12.63 -1.26
C PRO A 92 -14.65 13.99 -0.59
N ALA A 93 -15.78 14.30 0.08
CA ALA A 93 -15.91 15.49 0.87
C ALA A 93 -14.83 15.42 1.96
N VAL A 94 -13.76 16.21 1.79
CA VAL A 94 -12.67 16.29 2.76
C VAL A 94 -13.22 17.06 3.95
N LEU A 95 -13.45 16.35 5.06
CA LEU A 95 -13.88 16.98 6.31
C LEU A 95 -12.77 17.89 6.84
N PRO A 96 -13.06 19.08 7.33
CA PRO A 96 -12.05 19.97 7.90
C PRO A 96 -11.33 19.30 9.09
N PHE A 97 -10.04 19.55 9.25
CA PHE A 97 -9.26 19.05 10.38
C PHE A 97 -9.77 19.68 11.66
N GLU A 98 -10.08 18.88 12.69
CA GLU A 98 -10.41 19.41 14.03
C GLU A 98 -9.22 20.19 14.61
N THR A 99 -7.98 19.78 14.28
CA THR A 99 -6.77 20.51 14.61
C THR A 99 -6.17 21.12 13.33
N PRO A 100 -5.82 22.41 13.30
CA PRO A 100 -5.20 23.04 12.15
C PRO A 100 -3.90 22.34 11.77
N LEU A 101 -3.62 22.28 10.46
CA LEU A 101 -2.33 21.76 9.98
C LEU A 101 -1.20 22.63 10.51
N PRO A 102 -0.02 22.05 10.81
CA PRO A 102 1.14 22.84 11.22
C PRO A 102 1.46 23.90 10.16
N GLU A 103 1.76 25.10 10.62
CA GLU A 103 2.15 26.21 9.77
C GLU A 103 3.60 26.60 10.04
N GLY A 104 4.24 27.23 9.06
CA GLY A 104 5.58 27.72 9.18
C GLY A 104 6.26 27.94 7.83
N LEU A 105 7.36 28.67 7.83
CA LEU A 105 8.14 28.95 6.62
C LEU A 105 8.59 27.65 5.94
N TYR A 106 8.95 26.62 6.72
CA TYR A 106 9.30 25.33 6.18
C TYR A 106 8.18 24.73 5.34
N LEU A 107 6.96 24.66 5.84
CA LEU A 107 5.83 24.05 5.13
C LEU A 107 5.32 24.89 3.95
N ARG A 108 5.48 26.21 4.03
CA ARG A 108 5.08 27.13 2.95
C ARG A 108 6.04 27.07 1.74
N ALA A 109 7.34 27.03 1.98
CA ALA A 109 8.36 27.09 0.92
C ALA A 109 9.51 26.08 1.08
N GLY A 110 10.05 25.91 2.29
CA GLY A 110 11.25 25.08 2.53
C GLY A 110 11.07 23.62 2.15
N LYS A 111 9.92 23.02 2.49
CA LYS A 111 9.60 21.64 2.13
C LYS A 111 9.63 21.45 0.60
N ARG A 112 9.03 22.38 -0.15
CA ARG A 112 9.02 22.30 -1.61
C ARG A 112 10.41 22.48 -2.22
N ALA A 113 11.23 23.35 -1.66
CA ALA A 113 12.61 23.53 -2.10
C ALA A 113 13.43 22.26 -1.90
N ILE A 114 13.32 21.60 -0.73
CA ILE A 114 13.99 20.34 -0.44
C ILE A 114 13.48 19.23 -1.36
N ASP A 115 12.17 19.13 -1.57
CA ASP A 115 11.57 18.18 -2.50
C ASP A 115 12.16 18.31 -3.91
N LEU A 116 12.26 19.53 -4.43
CA LEU A 116 12.81 19.79 -5.75
C LEU A 116 14.31 19.46 -5.83
N VAL A 117 15.11 19.97 -4.90
CA VAL A 117 16.55 19.70 -4.88
C VAL A 117 16.81 18.21 -4.73
N GLY A 118 16.18 17.56 -3.78
CA GLY A 118 16.36 16.13 -3.54
C GLY A 118 15.90 15.27 -4.73
N ALA A 119 14.78 15.62 -5.38
CA ALA A 119 14.30 14.88 -6.54
C ALA A 119 15.21 15.07 -7.77
N VAL A 120 15.74 16.27 -8.01
CA VAL A 120 16.72 16.52 -9.09
C VAL A 120 17.98 15.70 -8.83
N LEU A 121 18.57 15.82 -7.63
CA LEU A 121 19.77 15.08 -7.27
C LEU A 121 19.56 13.57 -7.42
N ALA A 122 18.44 13.03 -6.89
CA ALA A 122 18.13 11.61 -7.00
C ALA A 122 18.01 11.16 -8.47
N LEU A 123 17.30 11.92 -9.32
CA LEU A 123 17.17 11.58 -10.73
C LEU A 123 18.49 11.63 -11.48
N VAL A 124 19.33 12.64 -11.24
CA VAL A 124 20.65 12.77 -11.89
C VAL A 124 21.57 11.62 -11.46
N ILE A 125 21.66 11.35 -10.16
CA ILE A 125 22.54 10.29 -9.61
C ILE A 125 22.06 8.90 -10.06
N LEU A 126 20.75 8.67 -10.04
CA LEU A 126 20.16 7.37 -10.36
C LEU A 126 19.83 7.19 -11.85
N ALA A 127 20.02 8.21 -12.70
CA ALA A 127 19.74 8.12 -14.14
C ALA A 127 20.42 6.92 -14.83
N PRO A 128 21.75 6.67 -14.64
CA PRO A 128 22.37 5.49 -15.25
C PRO A 128 21.79 4.17 -14.74
N VAL A 129 21.45 4.11 -13.45
CA VAL A 129 20.81 2.92 -12.85
C VAL A 129 19.43 2.71 -13.44
N ILE A 130 18.61 3.77 -13.57
CA ILE A 130 17.28 3.70 -14.18
C ILE A 130 17.38 3.20 -15.61
N LEU A 131 18.34 3.67 -16.39
CA LEU A 131 18.55 3.25 -17.78
C LEU A 131 18.85 1.76 -17.89
N VAL A 132 19.78 1.26 -17.07
CA VAL A 132 20.13 -0.17 -17.03
C VAL A 132 18.91 -1.01 -16.61
N LEU A 133 18.20 -0.59 -15.56
CA LEU A 133 17.01 -1.31 -15.09
C LEU A 133 15.89 -1.28 -16.12
N ALA A 134 15.71 -0.16 -16.82
CA ALA A 134 14.73 -0.02 -17.90
C ALA A 134 15.02 -0.99 -19.04
N LEU A 135 16.28 -1.13 -19.40
CA LEU A 135 16.73 -2.11 -20.40
C LEU A 135 16.47 -3.54 -19.94
N LEU A 136 16.83 -3.88 -18.71
CA LEU A 136 16.57 -5.21 -18.13
C LEU A 136 15.08 -5.54 -18.09
N VAL A 137 14.22 -4.61 -17.67
CA VAL A 137 12.76 -4.79 -17.72
C VAL A 137 12.27 -5.02 -19.13
N LYS A 138 12.81 -4.30 -20.13
CA LYS A 138 12.42 -4.44 -21.53
C LYS A 138 12.81 -5.78 -22.12
N LEU A 139 14.01 -6.27 -21.78
CA LEU A 139 14.55 -7.54 -22.32
C LEU A 139 13.94 -8.77 -21.63
N THR A 140 13.53 -8.67 -20.38
CA THR A 140 13.08 -9.82 -19.58
C THR A 140 11.57 -10.03 -19.58
N SER A 141 10.78 -9.03 -20.01
CA SER A 141 9.32 -9.17 -20.04
C SER A 141 8.69 -8.31 -21.15
N PRO A 142 7.65 -8.81 -21.87
CA PRO A 142 6.97 -8.06 -22.92
C PRO A 142 6.19 -6.86 -22.33
N GLY A 143 6.11 -5.75 -23.10
CA GLY A 143 5.31 -4.57 -22.77
C GLY A 143 6.13 -3.31 -22.41
N PRO A 144 5.50 -2.26 -21.85
CA PRO A 144 6.15 -0.97 -21.53
C PRO A 144 7.08 -1.11 -20.34
N VAL A 145 8.16 -0.33 -20.31
CA VAL A 145 9.14 -0.29 -19.21
C VAL A 145 8.53 0.32 -17.95
N PHE A 146 7.78 1.41 -18.13
CA PHE A 146 7.13 2.12 -17.03
C PHE A 146 5.70 1.65 -16.85
N TYR A 147 5.35 1.37 -15.61
CA TYR A 147 3.97 1.20 -15.17
C TYR A 147 3.41 2.55 -14.73
N ARG A 148 2.20 2.86 -15.21
CA ARG A 148 1.47 4.07 -14.85
C ARG A 148 0.14 3.68 -14.23
N SER A 149 -0.23 4.31 -13.12
CA SER A 149 -1.53 4.11 -12.48
C SER A 149 -2.06 5.44 -11.95
N THR A 150 -3.38 5.56 -11.88
CA THR A 150 -4.01 6.70 -11.24
C THR A 150 -3.97 6.51 -9.73
N ARG A 151 -3.47 7.53 -9.02
CA ARG A 151 -3.45 7.58 -7.56
C ARG A 151 -4.12 8.86 -7.10
N ILE A 152 -4.56 8.85 -5.85
CA ILE A 152 -5.19 10.00 -5.22
C ILE A 152 -4.15 10.77 -4.43
N GLY A 153 -4.02 12.06 -4.75
CA GLY A 153 -3.10 13.00 -4.13
C GLY A 153 -3.78 13.96 -3.17
N ARG A 154 -3.11 15.09 -2.92
CA ARG A 154 -3.59 16.14 -2.02
C ARG A 154 -4.97 16.66 -2.44
N GLY A 155 -5.87 16.79 -1.46
CA GLY A 155 -7.24 17.26 -1.67
C GLY A 155 -8.10 16.31 -2.50
N GLY A 156 -7.78 15.02 -2.55
CA GLY A 156 -8.52 14.03 -3.32
C GLY A 156 -8.27 14.09 -4.84
N ARG A 157 -7.30 14.90 -5.31
CA ARG A 157 -7.02 15.09 -6.74
C ARG A 157 -6.29 13.87 -7.33
N PRO A 158 -6.77 13.28 -8.43
CA PRO A 158 -6.09 12.18 -9.07
C PRO A 158 -4.83 12.67 -9.81
N PHE A 159 -3.77 11.84 -9.80
CA PHE A 159 -2.56 12.09 -10.58
C PHE A 159 -1.99 10.79 -11.16
N THR A 160 -1.13 10.91 -12.16
CA THR A 160 -0.45 9.76 -12.77
C THR A 160 0.79 9.39 -11.97
N PHE A 161 0.72 8.28 -11.28
CA PHE A 161 1.83 7.68 -10.53
C PHE A 161 2.68 6.82 -11.46
N ILE A 162 4.00 6.95 -11.39
CA ILE A 162 4.94 6.30 -12.31
C ILE A 162 5.93 5.43 -11.53
N LYS A 163 6.15 4.19 -12.01
CA LYS A 163 7.22 3.33 -11.50
C LYS A 163 7.77 2.41 -12.61
N LEU A 164 8.89 1.73 -12.37
CA LEU A 164 9.33 0.66 -13.26
C LEU A 164 8.36 -0.52 -13.14
N ARG A 165 8.09 -1.17 -14.27
CA ARG A 165 7.21 -2.34 -14.29
C ARG A 165 7.88 -3.52 -13.59
N SER A 166 7.28 -3.98 -12.51
CA SER A 166 7.72 -5.14 -11.71
C SER A 166 6.79 -6.35 -11.83
N MET A 167 5.67 -6.19 -12.55
CA MET A 167 4.66 -7.24 -12.73
C MET A 167 4.41 -7.52 -14.22
N VAL A 168 3.78 -8.67 -14.49
CA VAL A 168 3.33 -9.05 -15.84
C VAL A 168 2.32 -8.05 -16.39
N GLN A 169 2.14 -8.01 -17.72
CA GLN A 169 1.32 -7.01 -18.39
C GLN A 169 -0.17 -7.08 -17.99
N ASP A 170 -0.69 -8.29 -17.72
CA ASP A 170 -2.07 -8.56 -17.32
C ASP A 170 -2.28 -8.58 -15.78
N ALA A 171 -1.33 -8.01 -15.03
CA ALA A 171 -1.35 -8.04 -13.56
C ALA A 171 -2.63 -7.48 -12.93
N GLU A 172 -3.24 -6.46 -13.53
CA GLU A 172 -4.48 -5.86 -13.02
C GLU A 172 -5.69 -6.78 -13.22
N TYR A 173 -5.75 -7.48 -14.35
CA TYR A 173 -6.77 -8.51 -14.59
C TYR A 173 -6.62 -9.67 -13.59
N LYS A 174 -5.40 -10.17 -13.40
CA LYS A 174 -5.08 -11.23 -12.44
C LYS A 174 -5.36 -10.82 -10.99
N ARG A 175 -5.23 -9.56 -10.64
CA ARG A 175 -5.55 -9.05 -9.30
C ARG A 175 -6.96 -9.41 -8.86
N ARG A 176 -7.94 -9.32 -9.78
CA ARG A 176 -9.33 -9.67 -9.48
C ARG A 176 -9.51 -11.14 -9.12
N GLN A 177 -8.77 -12.03 -9.80
CA GLN A 177 -8.80 -13.47 -9.55
C GLN A 177 -8.10 -13.85 -8.24
N LEU A 178 -7.10 -13.07 -7.84
CA LEU A 178 -6.27 -13.30 -6.65
C LEU A 178 -6.79 -12.63 -5.39
N LYS A 179 -7.97 -11.99 -5.41
CA LYS A 179 -8.53 -11.27 -4.26
C LYS A 179 -8.64 -12.15 -3.00
N HIS A 180 -8.95 -13.42 -3.16
CA HIS A 180 -9.07 -14.40 -2.07
C HIS A 180 -7.73 -14.73 -1.38
N LEU A 181 -6.59 -14.39 -2.00
CA LEU A 181 -5.24 -14.57 -1.45
C LEU A 181 -4.72 -13.29 -0.76
N ASN A 182 -5.58 -12.29 -0.53
CA ASN A 182 -5.14 -11.08 0.14
C ASN A 182 -4.73 -11.37 1.58
N GLU A 183 -3.51 -10.99 1.95
CA GLU A 183 -2.91 -11.14 3.27
C GLU A 183 -2.96 -9.83 4.09
N ALA A 184 -3.33 -8.71 3.46
CA ALA A 184 -3.40 -7.43 4.14
C ALA A 184 -4.77 -7.23 4.78
N ASP A 185 -4.78 -6.56 5.93
CA ASP A 185 -5.97 -6.02 6.55
C ASP A 185 -6.42 -4.70 5.86
N GLY A 186 -7.67 -4.32 6.09
CA GLY A 186 -8.26 -3.12 5.49
C GLY A 186 -8.43 -3.18 3.97
N PRO A 187 -8.51 -2.01 3.29
CA PRO A 187 -8.82 -1.94 1.85
C PRO A 187 -7.60 -2.21 0.95
N VAL A 188 -6.44 -2.48 1.53
CA VAL A 188 -5.18 -2.69 0.80
C VAL A 188 -5.11 -4.12 0.28
N PHE A 189 -4.52 -4.29 -0.91
CA PHE A 189 -4.30 -5.61 -1.49
C PHE A 189 -2.82 -5.97 -1.48
N LYS A 190 -2.48 -7.12 -0.85
CA LYS A 190 -1.11 -7.59 -0.72
C LYS A 190 -1.04 -9.11 -0.64
N ILE A 191 -0.07 -9.69 -1.34
CA ILE A 191 0.27 -11.12 -1.30
C ILE A 191 1.78 -11.21 -1.17
N ALA A 192 2.31 -11.97 -0.20
CA ALA A 192 3.75 -12.11 0.03
C ALA A 192 4.47 -12.78 -1.14
N ARG A 193 3.87 -13.83 -1.71
CA ARG A 193 4.39 -14.51 -2.90
C ARG A 193 3.49 -14.25 -4.10
N ASP A 194 3.39 -12.99 -4.52
CA ASP A 194 2.51 -12.57 -5.59
C ASP A 194 2.97 -13.17 -6.94
N PRO A 195 2.16 -14.05 -7.57
CA PRO A 195 2.51 -14.71 -8.83
C PRO A 195 2.57 -13.76 -10.04
N ARG A 196 2.12 -12.53 -9.89
CA ARG A 196 2.18 -11.51 -10.94
C ARG A 196 3.56 -10.86 -11.06
N ILE A 197 4.43 -11.03 -10.05
CA ILE A 197 5.74 -10.40 -10.01
C ILE A 197 6.70 -11.16 -10.93
N THR A 198 7.34 -10.43 -11.86
CA THR A 198 8.38 -11.00 -12.72
C THR A 198 9.68 -11.26 -11.95
N PRO A 199 10.60 -12.13 -12.44
CA PRO A 199 11.89 -12.36 -11.76
C PRO A 199 12.68 -11.07 -11.52
N ILE A 200 12.82 -10.21 -12.56
CA ILE A 200 13.45 -8.88 -12.41
C ILE A 200 12.61 -7.97 -11.50
N GLY A 201 11.28 -8.08 -11.56
CA GLY A 201 10.37 -7.32 -10.72
C GLY A 201 10.54 -7.62 -9.24
N ARG A 202 10.87 -8.86 -8.88
CA ARG A 202 11.16 -9.24 -7.49
C ARG A 202 12.40 -8.50 -6.98
N PHE A 203 13.48 -8.49 -7.76
CA PHE A 203 14.67 -7.71 -7.45
C PHE A 203 14.35 -6.22 -7.29
N LEU A 204 13.62 -5.63 -8.24
CA LEU A 204 13.23 -4.21 -8.21
C LEU A 204 12.44 -3.87 -6.95
N ARG A 205 11.45 -4.67 -6.58
CA ARG A 205 10.60 -4.44 -5.39
C ARG A 205 11.37 -4.63 -4.09
N THR A 206 12.18 -5.68 -4.00
CA THR A 206 13.01 -5.95 -2.81
C THR A 206 14.00 -4.82 -2.53
N THR A 207 14.52 -4.19 -3.60
CA THR A 207 15.45 -3.05 -3.51
C THR A 207 14.76 -1.70 -3.55
N SER A 208 13.42 -1.65 -3.73
CA SER A 208 12.62 -0.43 -3.93
C SER A 208 13.06 0.41 -5.14
N LEU A 209 13.83 -0.17 -6.07
CA LEU A 209 14.30 0.52 -7.26
C LEU A 209 13.19 0.74 -8.30
N ASP A 210 12.09 -0.01 -8.21
CA ASP A 210 10.91 0.24 -9.04
C ASP A 210 10.26 1.59 -8.74
N GLU A 211 10.49 2.18 -7.57
CA GLU A 211 9.91 3.43 -7.13
C GLU A 211 10.71 4.68 -7.54
N VAL A 212 11.97 4.51 -8.02
CA VAL A 212 12.83 5.64 -8.39
C VAL A 212 12.18 6.60 -9.41
N PRO A 213 11.39 6.16 -10.41
CA PRO A 213 10.70 7.10 -11.30
C PRO A 213 9.70 8.05 -10.62
N GLN A 214 9.29 7.78 -9.37
CA GLN A 214 8.40 8.68 -8.62
C GLN A 214 9.05 10.02 -8.28
N PHE A 215 10.39 10.14 -8.30
CA PHE A 215 11.05 11.45 -8.18
C PHE A 215 10.59 12.43 -9.28
N TRP A 216 10.16 11.91 -10.43
CA TRP A 216 9.49 12.73 -11.44
C TRP A 216 8.14 13.27 -10.96
N ASN A 217 7.35 12.48 -10.24
CA ASN A 217 6.11 12.97 -9.62
C ASN A 217 6.39 14.03 -8.55
N VAL A 218 7.52 13.92 -7.84
CA VAL A 218 7.95 14.96 -6.89
C VAL A 218 8.29 16.25 -7.65
N LEU A 219 9.03 16.20 -8.75
CA LEU A 219 9.33 17.37 -9.58
C LEU A 219 8.09 18.05 -10.12
N ARG A 220 7.10 17.27 -10.55
CA ARG A 220 5.81 17.80 -11.02
C ARG A 220 4.97 18.45 -9.91
N GLY A 221 5.23 18.13 -8.66
CA GLY A 221 4.46 18.61 -7.50
C GLY A 221 3.26 17.75 -7.14
N ASP A 222 3.10 16.60 -7.80
CA ASP A 222 2.09 15.59 -7.46
C ASP A 222 2.40 14.93 -6.11
N MET A 223 3.72 14.78 -5.82
CA MET A 223 4.25 14.14 -4.62
C MET A 223 5.29 15.00 -3.91
N SER A 224 5.69 14.56 -2.74
CA SER A 224 6.81 15.05 -1.91
C SER A 224 7.80 13.90 -1.70
N LEU A 225 9.00 14.18 -1.24
CA LEU A 225 9.94 13.15 -0.80
C LEU A 225 9.36 12.40 0.42
N VAL A 226 8.80 13.14 1.38
CA VAL A 226 8.23 12.58 2.61
C VAL A 226 6.75 12.94 2.71
N GLY A 227 5.91 11.93 2.92
CA GLY A 227 4.46 12.07 3.06
C GLY A 227 3.73 10.74 3.05
N PRO A 228 2.43 10.69 3.31
CA PRO A 228 1.62 9.48 3.23
C PRO A 228 1.72 8.80 1.86
N ARG A 229 1.71 7.46 1.83
CA ARG A 229 1.70 6.72 0.55
C ARG A 229 0.45 7.05 -0.27
N PRO A 230 0.57 7.33 -1.59
CA PRO A 230 -0.60 7.65 -2.42
C PRO A 230 -1.53 6.44 -2.60
N PRO A 231 -2.80 6.52 -2.14
CA PRO A 231 -3.79 5.45 -2.30
C PRO A 231 -4.36 5.38 -3.72
N ILE A 232 -4.99 4.26 -4.06
CA ILE A 232 -5.89 4.14 -5.22
C ILE A 232 -7.31 4.58 -4.85
N ALA A 233 -8.14 4.86 -5.84
CA ALA A 233 -9.51 5.33 -5.62
C ALA A 233 -10.37 4.29 -4.86
N GLU A 234 -10.16 3.01 -5.13
CA GLU A 234 -10.86 1.90 -4.46
C GLU A 234 -10.51 1.80 -2.97
N GLU A 235 -9.29 2.15 -2.58
CA GLU A 235 -8.89 2.24 -1.17
C GLU A 235 -9.59 3.41 -0.50
N VAL A 236 -9.54 4.60 -1.13
CA VAL A 236 -10.14 5.84 -0.60
C VAL A 236 -11.64 5.70 -0.40
N ALA A 237 -12.35 5.00 -1.29
CA ALA A 237 -13.78 4.76 -1.19
C ALA A 237 -14.20 3.95 0.05
N GLN A 238 -13.24 3.27 0.70
CA GLN A 238 -13.44 2.46 1.90
C GLN A 238 -12.87 3.11 3.17
N TYR A 239 -12.31 4.32 3.05
CA TYR A 239 -11.73 5.01 4.20
C TYR A 239 -12.80 5.57 5.13
N GLU A 240 -12.57 5.44 6.42
CA GLU A 240 -13.30 6.15 7.44
C GLU A 240 -12.99 7.67 7.37
N PRO A 241 -13.88 8.55 7.87
CA PRO A 241 -13.69 10.00 7.81
C PRO A 241 -12.33 10.48 8.34
N TRP A 242 -11.86 9.90 9.44
CA TRP A 242 -10.57 10.27 10.03
C TRP A 242 -9.37 9.85 9.17
N GLN A 243 -9.49 8.77 8.39
CA GLN A 243 -8.46 8.28 7.47
C GLN A 243 -8.31 9.16 6.23
N LEU A 244 -9.39 9.83 5.79
CA LEU A 244 -9.37 10.77 4.67
C LEU A 244 -8.41 11.95 4.90
N ARG A 245 -8.10 12.24 6.15
CA ARG A 245 -7.18 13.30 6.56
C ARG A 245 -5.76 13.15 6.00
N ARG A 246 -5.37 11.93 5.63
CA ARG A 246 -4.10 11.70 4.94
C ARG A 246 -4.00 12.38 3.58
N LEU A 247 -5.14 12.78 3.00
CA LEU A 247 -5.22 13.51 1.74
C LEU A 247 -5.05 15.03 1.91
N ASP A 248 -4.93 15.56 3.10
CA ASP A 248 -4.74 16.99 3.33
C ASP A 248 -3.33 17.46 2.91
N VAL A 249 -2.38 16.55 2.78
CA VAL A 249 -1.00 16.84 2.37
C VAL A 249 -0.62 16.12 1.07
N ARG A 250 0.50 16.52 0.46
CA ARG A 250 1.04 15.77 -0.68
C ARG A 250 1.49 14.38 -0.24
N PRO A 251 1.17 13.32 -1.01
CA PRO A 251 1.71 11.99 -0.76
C PRO A 251 3.24 12.00 -0.95
N GLY A 252 3.92 11.05 -0.29
CA GLY A 252 5.37 10.94 -0.32
C GLY A 252 5.90 9.67 -0.98
N ILE A 253 7.18 9.68 -1.32
CA ILE A 253 7.93 8.47 -1.71
C ILE A 253 8.20 7.62 -0.47
N THR A 254 8.57 8.27 0.65
CA THR A 254 8.75 7.63 1.96
C THR A 254 7.89 8.28 3.03
N CYS A 255 7.65 7.58 4.12
CA CYS A 255 6.79 8.02 5.21
C CYS A 255 7.14 7.33 6.54
N LEU A 256 6.49 7.78 7.61
CA LEU A 256 6.78 7.33 8.96
C LEU A 256 6.56 5.82 9.13
N TRP A 257 5.46 5.25 8.61
CA TRP A 257 5.20 3.81 8.71
C TRP A 257 6.23 2.95 7.95
N GLN A 258 6.77 3.45 6.83
CA GLN A 258 7.78 2.72 6.06
C GLN A 258 9.10 2.53 6.83
N ILE A 259 9.43 3.44 7.74
CA ILE A 259 10.61 3.34 8.60
C ILE A 259 10.34 2.70 9.97
N SER A 260 9.05 2.41 10.27
CA SER A 260 8.61 1.88 11.58
C SER A 260 8.22 0.40 11.56
N GLY A 261 8.36 -0.30 10.42
CA GLY A 261 8.05 -1.73 10.34
C GLY A 261 7.46 -2.20 9.02
N ARG A 262 7.15 -1.28 8.08
CA ARG A 262 6.65 -1.60 6.73
C ARG A 262 5.45 -2.56 6.76
N SER A 263 5.62 -3.73 6.16
CA SER A 263 4.60 -4.76 6.01
C SER A 263 4.16 -5.44 7.30
N ARG A 264 4.86 -5.23 8.41
CA ARG A 264 4.51 -5.77 9.73
C ARG A 264 3.48 -4.92 10.46
N ILE A 265 3.17 -3.73 9.93
CA ILE A 265 2.23 -2.79 10.54
C ILE A 265 0.85 -3.02 9.93
N GLY A 266 -0.17 -3.22 10.76
CA GLY A 266 -1.56 -3.32 10.35
C GLY A 266 -2.10 -2.01 9.79
N PHE A 267 -3.18 -2.07 9.01
CA PHE A 267 -3.73 -0.93 8.30
C PHE A 267 -4.13 0.23 9.22
N GLN A 268 -4.74 -0.04 10.36
CA GLN A 268 -5.16 1.00 11.31
C GLN A 268 -3.96 1.76 11.90
N GLU A 269 -2.90 1.04 12.27
CA GLU A 269 -1.68 1.66 12.80
C GLU A 269 -0.94 2.43 11.71
N TRP A 270 -0.90 1.92 10.49
CA TRP A 270 -0.39 2.67 9.35
C TRP A 270 -1.13 4.01 9.18
N MET A 271 -2.47 4.01 9.21
CA MET A 271 -3.26 5.25 9.12
C MET A 271 -2.94 6.22 10.26
N ARG A 272 -2.77 5.73 11.50
CA ARG A 272 -2.36 6.55 12.65
C ARG A 272 -1.00 7.19 12.45
N LEU A 273 -0.01 6.43 11.98
CA LEU A 273 1.33 6.94 11.69
C LEU A 273 1.33 8.00 10.57
N ASP A 274 0.49 7.83 9.56
CA ASP A 274 0.31 8.86 8.52
C ASP A 274 -0.25 10.16 9.11
N LEU A 275 -1.24 10.09 10.01
CA LEU A 275 -1.79 11.27 10.68
C LEU A 275 -0.83 11.87 11.70
N GLU A 276 -0.05 11.05 12.41
CA GLU A 276 1.00 11.52 13.31
C GLU A 276 2.04 12.33 12.53
N TYR A 277 2.49 11.81 11.38
CA TYR A 277 3.37 12.57 10.49
C TYR A 277 2.76 13.93 10.11
N ILE A 278 1.49 13.95 9.69
CA ILE A 278 0.80 15.18 9.25
C ILE A 278 0.74 16.22 10.38
N ARG A 279 0.46 15.79 11.60
CA ARG A 279 0.39 16.68 12.78
C ARG A 279 1.74 17.27 13.18
N HIS A 280 2.82 16.54 12.95
CA HIS A 280 4.18 16.91 13.39
C HIS A 280 5.13 17.25 12.24
N GLN A 281 4.58 17.54 11.04
CA GLN A 281 5.39 17.92 9.89
C GLN A 281 6.39 19.02 10.25
N SER A 282 7.66 18.73 10.04
CA SER A 282 8.76 19.67 10.28
C SER A 282 9.99 19.27 9.51
N PHE A 283 10.90 20.20 9.27
CA PHE A 283 12.19 19.92 8.66
C PHE A 283 12.96 18.78 9.35
N ARG A 284 13.00 18.82 10.69
CA ARG A 284 13.69 17.79 11.49
C ARG A 284 13.07 16.40 11.30
N LEU A 285 11.75 16.32 11.24
CA LEU A 285 11.04 15.05 11.04
C LEU A 285 11.28 14.50 9.63
N ASP A 286 11.20 15.35 8.61
CA ASP A 286 11.45 14.95 7.22
C ASP A 286 12.88 14.44 7.05
N VAL A 287 13.89 15.16 7.55
CA VAL A 287 15.28 14.71 7.53
C VAL A 287 15.47 13.39 8.28
N LYS A 288 14.85 13.23 9.46
CA LYS A 288 14.89 11.98 10.22
C LYS A 288 14.31 10.80 9.43
N ILE A 289 13.18 11.01 8.74
CA ILE A 289 12.54 9.98 7.92
C ILE A 289 13.44 9.63 6.72
N LEU A 290 13.96 10.63 6.00
CA LEU A 290 14.86 10.42 4.87
C LEU A 290 16.12 9.62 5.28
N LEU A 291 16.78 9.98 6.36
CA LEU A 291 17.95 9.27 6.86
C LEU A 291 17.62 7.83 7.29
N ARG A 292 16.48 7.60 7.93
CA ARG A 292 16.03 6.26 8.32
C ARG A 292 15.52 5.42 7.16
N THR A 293 15.12 6.04 6.04
CA THR A 293 14.70 5.32 4.84
C THR A 293 15.88 4.54 4.22
N ILE A 294 17.11 5.08 4.28
CA ILE A 294 18.29 4.41 3.74
C ILE A 294 18.51 3.02 4.35
N PRO A 295 18.69 2.86 5.68
CA PRO A 295 18.83 1.54 6.27
C PRO A 295 17.58 0.68 6.10
N ALA A 296 16.37 1.25 6.13
CA ALA A 296 15.14 0.52 5.90
C ALA A 296 15.02 -0.07 4.49
N VAL A 297 15.56 0.60 3.46
CA VAL A 297 15.65 0.06 2.10
C VAL A 297 16.76 -1.00 2.00
N LEU A 298 17.92 -0.77 2.62
CA LEU A 298 19.06 -1.69 2.57
C LEU A 298 18.79 -2.99 3.33
N SER A 299 18.07 -2.95 4.44
CA SER A 299 17.71 -4.16 5.21
C SER A 299 16.74 -5.08 4.46
N ARG A 300 16.03 -4.55 3.46
CA ARG A 300 15.00 -5.28 2.68
C ARG A 300 13.88 -5.89 3.53
N GLU A 301 13.82 -5.61 4.82
CA GLU A 301 12.79 -6.13 5.70
C GLU A 301 11.40 -5.61 5.30
N GLY A 302 10.43 -6.52 5.17
CA GLY A 302 9.07 -6.20 4.77
C GLY A 302 8.92 -5.68 3.33
N ALA A 303 9.95 -5.81 2.49
CA ALA A 303 9.90 -5.50 1.06
C ALA A 303 9.58 -6.76 0.26
N TYR A 304 8.33 -6.87 -0.28
CA TYR A 304 7.88 -7.94 -1.17
C TYR A 304 6.67 -7.53 -2.00
#